data_1c8a66daf7ff60b370d179d4c840f4c1
#
_entry.id   1c8a66daf7ff60b370d179d4c840f4c1
#
_cell.length_a   1.000
_cell.length_b   1.000
_cell.length_c   1.000
_cell.angle_alpha   90.00
_cell.angle_beta   90.00
_cell.angle_gamma   90.00
#
_symmetry.space_group_name_H-M   'P 1'
#
loop_
_entity.id
_entity.type
_entity.pdbx_description
1 polymer ?
#
loop_
_entity_poly.entity_id
_entity_poly.type
_entity_poly.pdbx_seq_one_letter_code
_entity_poly.pdbx_strand_id
1 'polypeptide(L)'
;VKYKPLEVNQKFDYMPLDEFITNWSSCLFHFNLDPIDYFPGKQAVHVASVGSINIGGVNENHSLLYPDTATCDTKILEERVIEYMEDENKRNNVIMNAWNKLNETFSFNSVRKQIEDIKYG
;
A
#
# COMPACT_ATOMS: atom_id res chain seq x y z
N VAL A 1 -19.64 18.14 7.68
CA VAL A 1 -19.41 17.13 8.71
C VAL A 1 -18.06 17.41 9.36
N LYS A 2 -18.09 17.63 10.65
CA LYS A 2 -16.84 17.75 11.42
C LYS A 2 -16.37 16.36 11.77
N TYR A 3 -15.22 15.99 11.25
CA TYR A 3 -14.56 14.75 11.65
C TYR A 3 -13.97 14.92 13.04
N LYS A 4 -14.23 13.97 13.92
CA LYS A 4 -13.52 13.91 15.20
C LYS A 4 -12.07 13.51 14.92
N PRO A 5 -11.10 14.02 15.70
CA PRO A 5 -9.74 13.50 15.66
C PRO A 5 -9.76 11.98 15.85
N LEU A 6 -8.95 11.27 15.05
CA LEU A 6 -8.79 9.84 15.24
C LEU A 6 -8.22 9.55 16.61
N GLU A 7 -8.96 8.78 17.40
CA GLU A 7 -8.44 8.25 18.65
C GLU A 7 -7.52 7.06 18.33
N VAL A 8 -6.36 7.06 18.97
CA VAL A 8 -5.45 5.93 18.86
C VAL A 8 -5.93 4.84 19.80
N ASN A 9 -6.62 3.85 19.26
CA ASN A 9 -7.14 2.72 20.05
C ASN A 9 -6.03 1.78 20.52
N GLN A 10 -4.95 1.68 19.76
CA GLN A 10 -3.87 0.76 20.01
C GLN A 10 -2.56 1.29 19.45
N LYS A 11 -1.51 1.31 20.29
CA LYS A 11 -0.14 1.57 19.88
C LYS A 11 0.64 0.27 19.86
N PHE A 12 1.40 0.08 18.80
CA PHE A 12 2.33 -1.03 18.69
C PHE A 12 3.76 -0.51 18.70
N ASP A 13 4.59 -1.01 19.59
CA ASP A 13 6.03 -0.89 19.52
C ASP A 13 6.58 -1.96 18.58
N TYR A 14 7.83 -2.36 18.73
CA TYR A 14 8.39 -3.45 17.97
C TYR A 14 7.59 -4.74 18.21
N MET A 15 7.27 -5.46 17.11
CA MET A 15 6.63 -6.76 17.21
C MET A 15 7.32 -7.78 16.28
N PRO A 16 7.26 -9.08 16.60
CA PRO A 16 7.75 -10.14 15.72
C PRO A 16 7.07 -10.11 14.34
N LEU A 17 7.75 -10.64 13.33
CA LEU A 17 7.29 -10.60 11.94
C LEU A 17 5.91 -11.25 11.74
N ASP A 18 5.65 -12.37 12.37
CA ASP A 18 4.36 -13.08 12.30
C ASP A 18 3.20 -12.25 12.87
N GLU A 19 3.41 -11.60 14.00
CA GLU A 19 2.42 -10.67 14.58
C GLU A 19 2.22 -9.44 13.71
N PHE A 20 3.30 -8.90 13.16
CA PHE A 20 3.26 -7.76 12.24
C PHE A 20 2.40 -8.08 11.02
N ILE A 21 2.65 -9.20 10.36
CA ILE A 21 1.89 -9.63 9.18
C ILE A 21 0.41 -9.86 9.54
N THR A 22 0.13 -10.52 10.65
CA THR A 22 -1.23 -10.76 11.11
C THR A 22 -1.99 -9.47 11.37
N ASN A 23 -1.38 -8.52 12.06
CA ASN A 23 -1.99 -7.23 12.35
C ASN A 23 -2.20 -6.40 11.09
N TRP A 24 -1.24 -6.38 10.18
CA TRP A 24 -1.34 -5.65 8.93
C TRP A 24 -2.41 -6.23 8.00
N SER A 25 -2.53 -7.55 7.91
CA SER A 25 -3.54 -8.20 7.08
C SER A 25 -4.96 -8.03 7.58
N SER A 26 -5.14 -7.72 8.88
CA SER A 26 -6.45 -7.46 9.47
C SER A 26 -6.98 -6.05 9.20
N CYS A 27 -6.15 -5.14 8.69
CA CYS A 27 -6.51 -3.77 8.37
C CYS A 27 -6.79 -3.63 6.88
N LEU A 28 -7.92 -3.00 6.53
CA LEU A 28 -8.25 -2.73 5.13
C LEU A 28 -7.39 -1.62 4.56
N PHE A 29 -7.16 -0.55 5.32
CA PHE A 29 -6.40 0.62 4.91
C PHE A 29 -5.16 0.81 5.75
N HIS A 30 -4.05 1.18 5.10
CA HIS A 30 -2.82 1.63 5.74
C HIS A 30 -2.49 3.03 5.23
N PHE A 31 -2.28 3.96 6.16
CA PHE A 31 -2.07 5.36 5.83
C PHE A 31 -0.59 5.72 5.89
N ASN A 32 -0.13 6.42 4.88
CA ASN A 32 1.17 7.09 4.87
C ASN A 32 0.95 8.54 4.42
N LEU A 33 0.79 9.42 5.39
CA LEU A 33 0.48 10.84 5.14
C LEU A 33 1.72 11.74 5.19
N ASP A 34 2.90 11.16 5.33
CA ASP A 34 4.15 11.91 5.33
C ASP A 34 4.48 12.39 3.91
N PRO A 35 4.62 13.71 3.70
CA PRO A 35 4.98 14.26 2.39
C PRO A 35 6.45 14.04 2.04
N ILE A 36 7.28 13.67 3.01
CA ILE A 36 8.70 13.44 2.82
C ILE A 36 8.96 11.93 2.76
N ASP A 37 9.54 11.53 1.64
CA ASP A 37 9.79 10.13 1.38
C ASP A 37 11.30 9.84 1.46
N TYR A 38 11.71 9.32 2.59
CA TYR A 38 13.10 8.94 2.84
C TYR A 38 13.45 7.54 2.33
N PHE A 39 12.46 6.72 2.00
CA PHE A 39 12.65 5.32 1.63
C PHE A 39 11.84 4.97 0.38
N PRO A 40 12.30 4.03 -0.46
CA PRO A 40 11.70 3.71 -1.76
C PRO A 40 10.37 2.94 -1.69
N GLY A 41 9.46 3.29 -0.77
CA GLY A 41 8.11 2.78 -0.77
C GLY A 41 7.92 1.37 -0.24
N LYS A 42 8.70 1.00 0.74
CA LYS A 42 8.61 -0.29 1.42
C LYS A 42 7.22 -0.56 1.98
N GLN A 43 6.54 0.45 2.49
CA GLN A 43 5.18 0.31 3.01
C GLN A 43 4.21 -0.17 1.94
N ALA A 44 4.23 0.41 0.75
CA ALA A 44 3.33 0.00 -0.33
C ALA A 44 3.51 -1.47 -0.71
N VAL A 45 4.75 -1.94 -0.76
CA VAL A 45 5.06 -3.35 -1.03
C VAL A 45 4.49 -4.26 0.06
N HIS A 46 4.68 -3.90 1.32
CA HIS A 46 4.13 -4.67 2.45
C HIS A 46 2.60 -4.69 2.44
N VAL A 47 1.97 -3.55 2.20
CA VAL A 47 0.51 -3.44 2.14
C VAL A 47 -0.07 -4.28 1.00
N ALA A 48 0.53 -4.23 -0.18
CA ALA A 48 0.12 -5.04 -1.32
C ALA A 48 0.26 -6.54 -1.04
N SER A 49 1.32 -6.94 -0.34
CA SER A 49 1.58 -8.36 -0.01
C SER A 49 0.57 -8.94 0.99
N VAL A 50 -0.05 -8.13 1.82
CA VAL A 50 -1.07 -8.58 2.78
C VAL A 50 -2.50 -8.38 2.29
N GLY A 51 -2.71 -7.91 1.06
CA GLY A 51 -4.04 -7.74 0.47
C GLY A 51 -4.83 -6.55 1.04
N SER A 52 -4.14 -5.50 1.45
CA SER A 52 -4.75 -4.26 1.95
C SER A 52 -4.60 -3.12 0.95
N ILE A 53 -5.12 -1.94 1.27
CA ILE A 53 -5.04 -0.75 0.43
C ILE A 53 -4.15 0.29 1.11
N ASN A 54 -3.14 0.75 0.40
CA ASN A 54 -2.28 1.82 0.89
C ASN A 54 -2.85 3.19 0.49
N ILE A 55 -2.96 4.08 1.46
CA ILE A 55 -3.50 5.43 1.30
C ILE A 55 -2.37 6.44 1.57
N GLY A 56 -2.01 7.18 0.54
CA GLY A 56 -0.92 8.15 0.61
C GLY A 56 0.41 7.60 0.11
N GLY A 57 1.48 8.37 0.36
CA GLY A 57 2.80 8.08 -0.16
C GLY A 57 3.01 8.64 -1.56
N VAL A 58 4.24 9.04 -1.87
CA VAL A 58 4.55 9.77 -3.12
C VAL A 58 5.73 9.18 -3.88
N ASN A 59 6.27 8.05 -3.44
CA ASN A 59 7.39 7.44 -4.13
C ASN A 59 6.96 6.51 -5.28
N GLU A 60 7.94 6.00 -6.00
CA GLU A 60 7.72 5.16 -7.18
C GLU A 60 6.89 3.91 -6.88
N ASN A 61 7.14 3.25 -5.76
CA ASN A 61 6.40 2.03 -5.41
C ASN A 61 4.95 2.33 -5.03
N HIS A 62 4.69 3.45 -4.37
CA HIS A 62 3.32 3.89 -4.12
C HIS A 62 2.57 4.16 -5.44
N SER A 63 3.19 4.88 -6.36
CA SER A 63 2.61 5.18 -7.67
C SER A 63 2.41 3.92 -8.53
N LEU A 64 3.33 2.97 -8.44
CA LEU A 64 3.25 1.71 -9.18
C LEU A 64 2.11 0.82 -8.68
N LEU A 65 2.00 0.64 -7.38
CA LEU A 65 1.07 -0.32 -6.78
C LEU A 65 -0.32 0.28 -6.50
N TYR A 66 -0.37 1.56 -6.12
CA TYR A 66 -1.61 2.25 -5.75
C TYR A 66 -1.69 3.64 -6.42
N PRO A 67 -1.81 3.69 -7.75
CA PRO A 67 -1.74 4.97 -8.48
C PRO A 67 -2.83 5.97 -8.09
N ASP A 68 -4.00 5.49 -7.65
CA ASP A 68 -5.12 6.36 -7.31
C ASP A 68 -5.00 7.00 -5.93
N THR A 69 -4.13 6.48 -5.08
CA THR A 69 -3.92 6.95 -3.70
C THR A 69 -2.49 7.39 -3.42
N ALA A 70 -1.63 7.42 -4.43
CA ALA A 70 -0.23 7.85 -4.30
C ALA A 70 -0.11 9.36 -4.38
N THR A 71 -0.63 10.04 -3.37
CA THR A 71 -0.64 11.51 -3.27
C THR A 71 -0.61 11.94 -1.81
N CYS A 72 -0.22 13.20 -1.56
CA CYS A 72 -0.33 13.85 -0.25
C CYS A 72 -1.57 14.75 -0.15
N ASP A 73 -2.39 14.82 -1.19
CA ASP A 73 -3.62 15.62 -1.18
C ASP A 73 -4.68 14.91 -0.33
N THR A 74 -4.87 15.39 0.89
CA THR A 74 -5.79 14.79 1.86
C THR A 74 -7.24 14.75 1.39
N LYS A 75 -7.65 15.70 0.56
CA LYS A 75 -9.00 15.75 0.01
C LYS A 75 -9.24 14.60 -0.97
N ILE A 76 -8.29 14.35 -1.85
CA ILE A 76 -8.34 13.22 -2.79
C ILE A 76 -8.33 11.91 -2.00
N LEU A 77 -7.46 11.78 -1.01
CA LEU A 77 -7.36 10.57 -0.19
C LEU A 77 -8.66 10.28 0.57
N GLU A 78 -9.30 11.31 1.11
CA GLU A 78 -10.59 11.18 1.78
C GLU A 78 -11.66 10.66 0.83
N GLU A 79 -11.74 11.22 -0.37
CA GLU A 79 -12.70 10.79 -1.40
C GLU A 79 -12.48 9.31 -1.78
N ARG A 80 -11.22 8.90 -1.92
CA ARG A 80 -10.88 7.51 -2.27
C ARG A 80 -11.22 6.54 -1.15
N VAL A 81 -10.94 6.89 0.10
CA VAL A 81 -11.29 6.05 1.26
C VAL A 81 -12.80 5.82 1.32
N ILE A 82 -13.59 6.88 1.18
CA ILE A 82 -15.05 6.78 1.17
C ILE A 82 -15.52 5.89 0.02
N GLU A 83 -15.00 6.10 -1.18
CA GLU A 83 -15.32 5.30 -2.37
C GLU A 83 -15.06 3.80 -2.14
N TYR A 84 -13.90 3.46 -1.58
CA TYR A 84 -13.54 2.07 -1.32
C TYR A 84 -14.29 1.45 -0.14
N MET A 85 -14.75 2.24 0.80
CA MET A 85 -15.62 1.76 1.87
C MET A 85 -17.02 1.44 1.36
N GLU A 86 -17.54 2.21 0.41
CA GLU A 86 -18.90 2.08 -0.11
C GLU A 86 -19.02 1.08 -1.27
N ASP A 87 -17.95 0.90 -2.05
CA ASP A 87 -17.96 0.04 -3.25
C ASP A 87 -16.98 -1.11 -3.11
N GLU A 88 -17.50 -2.29 -2.80
CA GLU A 88 -16.72 -3.52 -2.65
C GLU A 88 -15.99 -3.92 -3.94
N ASN A 89 -16.60 -3.73 -5.10
CA ASN A 89 -15.99 -4.09 -6.39
C ASN A 89 -14.77 -3.21 -6.67
N LYS A 90 -14.88 -1.90 -6.45
CA LYS A 90 -13.75 -0.98 -6.60
C LYS A 90 -12.63 -1.31 -5.63
N ARG A 91 -12.97 -1.58 -4.37
CA ARG A 91 -12.03 -2.00 -3.35
C ARG A 91 -11.27 -3.26 -3.75
N ASN A 92 -11.98 -4.29 -4.16
CA ASN A 92 -11.39 -5.55 -4.58
C ASN A 92 -10.50 -5.38 -5.82
N ASN A 93 -10.90 -4.55 -6.77
CA ASN A 93 -10.11 -4.25 -7.96
C ASN A 93 -8.77 -3.58 -7.61
N VAL A 94 -8.78 -2.64 -6.68
CA VAL A 94 -7.54 -1.98 -6.21
C VAL A 94 -6.60 -2.99 -5.57
N ILE A 95 -7.13 -3.85 -4.69
CA ILE A 95 -6.35 -4.89 -4.01
C ILE A 95 -5.76 -5.86 -5.03
N MET A 96 -6.54 -6.35 -5.97
CA MET A 96 -6.08 -7.30 -6.98
C MET A 96 -5.07 -6.68 -7.96
N ASN A 97 -5.27 -5.44 -8.36
CA ASN A 97 -4.33 -4.73 -9.21
C ASN A 97 -2.97 -4.55 -8.52
N ALA A 98 -2.97 -4.18 -7.25
CA ALA A 98 -1.74 -4.06 -6.46
C ALA A 98 -1.02 -5.41 -6.33
N TRP A 99 -1.76 -6.46 -6.02
CA TRP A 99 -1.22 -7.82 -5.93
C TRP A 99 -0.59 -8.29 -7.25
N ASN A 100 -1.31 -8.12 -8.35
CA ASN A 100 -0.82 -8.52 -9.66
C ASN A 100 0.44 -7.74 -10.04
N LYS A 101 0.44 -6.43 -9.82
CA LYS A 101 1.59 -5.57 -10.10
C LYS A 101 2.79 -5.92 -9.22
N LEU A 102 2.56 -6.25 -7.96
CA LEU A 102 3.58 -6.71 -7.04
C LEU A 102 4.27 -7.98 -7.57
N ASN A 103 3.48 -8.97 -8.01
CA ASN A 103 4.00 -10.22 -8.53
C ASN A 103 4.74 -10.05 -9.87
N GLU A 104 4.24 -9.19 -10.75
CA GLU A 104 4.92 -8.87 -12.01
C GLU A 104 6.28 -8.22 -11.80
N THR A 105 6.40 -7.37 -10.79
CA THR A 105 7.59 -6.52 -10.60
C THR A 105 8.58 -7.10 -9.58
N PHE A 106 8.07 -7.66 -8.47
CA PHE A 106 8.87 -8.02 -7.31
C PHE A 106 8.89 -9.51 -6.99
N SER A 107 8.22 -10.37 -7.78
CA SER A 107 8.31 -11.81 -7.55
C SER A 107 9.73 -12.31 -7.81
N PHE A 108 10.08 -13.40 -7.16
CA PHE A 108 11.41 -14.02 -7.34
C PHE A 108 11.71 -14.30 -8.82
N ASN A 109 10.74 -14.84 -9.57
CA ASN A 109 10.91 -15.14 -10.98
C ASN A 109 11.06 -13.87 -11.83
N SER A 110 10.32 -12.83 -11.52
CA SER A 110 10.40 -11.54 -12.21
C SER A 110 11.76 -10.87 -11.98
N VAL A 111 12.23 -10.82 -10.75
CA VAL A 111 13.54 -10.26 -10.40
C VAL A 111 14.66 -11.06 -11.07
N ARG A 112 14.57 -12.38 -11.04
CA ARG A 112 15.52 -13.26 -11.71
C ARG A 112 15.61 -12.96 -13.21
N LYS A 113 14.48 -12.81 -13.87
CA LYS A 113 14.41 -12.47 -15.29
C LYS A 113 15.05 -11.11 -15.57
N GLN A 114 14.78 -10.11 -14.75
CA GLN A 114 15.39 -8.78 -14.88
C GLN A 114 16.91 -8.84 -14.76
N ILE A 115 17.43 -9.62 -13.83
CA ILE A 115 18.87 -9.83 -13.65
C ILE A 115 19.47 -10.52 -14.87
N GLU A 116 18.82 -11.57 -15.38
CA GLU A 116 19.26 -12.27 -16.59
C GLU A 116 19.29 -11.34 -17.81
N ASP A 117 18.28 -10.50 -17.99
CA ASP A 117 18.20 -9.53 -19.08
C ASP A 117 19.34 -8.50 -19.02
N ILE A 118 19.70 -8.05 -17.81
CA ILE A 118 20.85 -7.14 -17.61
C ILE A 118 22.17 -7.85 -17.92
N LYS A 119 22.31 -9.11 -17.52
CA LYS A 119 23.57 -9.87 -17.65
C LYS A 119 23.82 -10.37 -19.07
N TYR A 120 22.78 -10.77 -19.77
CA TYR A 120 22.88 -11.44 -21.07
C TYR A 120 22.21 -10.69 -22.22
N GLY A 121 21.48 -9.66 -21.91
CA GLY A 121 20.82 -8.81 -22.88
C GLY A 121 21.64 -7.59 -23.21
#